data_dfb9d59fa3d6ee41f8439cea2d3975c2
#
_entry.id   dfb9d59fa3d6ee41f8439cea2d3975c2
#
_cell.length_a   1.000
_cell.length_b   1.000
_cell.length_c   1.000
_cell.angle_alpha   90.00
_cell.angle_beta   90.00
_cell.angle_gamma   90.00
#
_symmetry.space_group_name_H-M   'P 1'
#
loop_
_entity.id
_entity.type
_entity.pdbx_description
1 polymer ?
#
loop_
_entity_poly.entity_id
_entity_poly.type
_entity_poly.pdbx_seq_one_letter_code
_entity_poly.pdbx_strand_id
1 'polypeptide(L)'
;MLSQERAPIYEALKEYRAKRIVPFDVPGHKMGRGNPELTEFLGRECMTVDVNSSKPLDNLCHPVSVIKEAEQIAAEAFGAKNAFFIVNGTTAAVQAM
;
A
#
# COMPACT_ATOMS: atom_id res chain seq x y z
N MET A 1 2.26 -0.89 23.31
CA MET A 1 1.08 -0.37 22.59
C MET A 1 1.55 0.48 21.42
N LEU A 2 1.04 0.22 20.22
CA LEU A 2 1.38 0.97 19.03
C LEU A 2 0.54 2.26 18.93
N SER A 3 1.11 3.32 18.35
CA SER A 3 0.37 4.57 18.17
C SER A 3 -0.72 4.40 17.11
N GLN A 4 -1.97 4.68 17.48
CA GLN A 4 -3.12 4.67 16.56
C GLN A 4 -3.14 5.89 15.62
N GLU A 5 -2.27 6.86 15.83
CA GLU A 5 -2.14 8.02 14.95
C GLU A 5 -1.23 7.75 13.74
N ARG A 6 -0.48 6.65 13.77
CA ARG A 6 0.38 6.24 12.68
C ARG A 6 -0.42 5.60 11.55
N ALA A 7 -0.01 5.89 10.31
CA ALA A 7 -0.54 5.26 9.10
C ALA A 7 0.64 4.74 8.24
N PRO A 8 1.27 3.62 8.65
CA PRO A 8 2.57 3.20 8.10
C PRO A 8 2.60 3.05 6.58
N ILE A 9 1.56 2.49 5.97
CA ILE A 9 1.49 2.33 4.50
C ILE A 9 1.41 3.70 3.82
N TYR A 10 0.55 4.59 4.31
CA TYR A 10 0.41 5.94 3.78
C TYR A 10 1.71 6.73 3.90
N GLU A 11 2.34 6.66 5.06
CA GLU A 11 3.62 7.32 5.32
C GLU A 11 4.71 6.81 4.37
N ALA A 12 4.79 5.48 4.18
CA ALA A 12 5.75 4.86 3.28
C ALA A 12 5.52 5.27 1.82
N LEU A 13 4.26 5.36 1.37
CA LEU A 13 3.92 5.81 0.01
C LEU A 13 4.33 7.27 -0.21
N LYS A 14 4.09 8.14 0.76
CA LYS A 14 4.53 9.54 0.68
C LYS A 14 6.05 9.66 0.58
N GLU A 15 6.76 8.91 1.40
CA GLU A 15 8.22 8.89 1.39
C GLU A 15 8.76 8.33 0.08
N TYR A 16 8.19 7.22 -0.41
CA TYR A 16 8.55 6.62 -1.70
C TYR A 16 8.39 7.61 -2.85
N ARG A 17 7.26 8.31 -2.91
CA ARG A 17 7.01 9.34 -3.91
C ARG A 17 8.05 10.48 -3.85
N ALA A 18 8.41 10.92 -2.65
CA ALA A 18 9.36 11.99 -2.44
C ALA A 18 10.78 11.64 -2.92
N LYS A 19 11.15 10.37 -2.92
CA LYS A 19 12.46 9.89 -3.38
C LYS A 19 12.65 9.92 -4.90
N ARG A 20 11.61 10.18 -5.66
CA ARG A 20 11.66 10.26 -7.14
C ARG A 20 12.32 9.03 -7.78
N ILE A 21 11.95 7.86 -7.33
CA ILE A 21 12.46 6.59 -7.85
C ILE A 21 12.05 6.45 -9.32
N VAL A 22 12.97 5.94 -10.15
CA VAL A 22 12.68 5.62 -11.55
C VAL A 22 12.19 4.18 -11.61
N PRO A 23 10.90 3.93 -11.91
CA PRO A 23 10.36 2.57 -11.91
C PRO A 23 10.73 1.82 -13.18
N PHE A 24 11.29 0.62 -13.03
CA PHE A 24 11.51 -0.35 -14.11
C PHE A 24 10.54 -1.53 -14.01
N ASP A 25 9.71 -1.56 -13.00
CA ASP A 25 8.73 -2.60 -12.70
C ASP A 25 7.31 -2.17 -13.14
N VAL A 26 6.35 -3.06 -12.94
CA VAL A 26 4.92 -2.72 -13.12
C VAL A 26 4.45 -1.82 -11.98
N PRO A 27 3.38 -1.03 -12.15
CA PRO A 27 2.50 -0.93 -13.33
C PRO A 27 3.15 -0.23 -14.53
N GLY A 28 2.67 -0.58 -15.74
CA GLY A 28 3.20 -0.05 -17.00
C GLY A 28 3.06 1.45 -17.19
N HIS A 29 2.16 2.11 -16.46
CA HIS A 29 2.02 3.56 -16.54
C HIS A 29 3.19 4.33 -15.89
N LYS A 30 4.10 3.64 -15.19
CA LYS A 30 5.33 4.23 -14.63
C LYS A 30 5.07 5.51 -13.83
N MET A 31 4.25 5.39 -12.75
CA MET A 31 3.85 6.53 -11.91
C MET A 31 3.15 7.64 -12.69
N GLY A 32 2.44 7.26 -13.77
CA GLY A 32 1.66 8.16 -14.61
C GLY A 32 2.37 8.69 -15.86
N ARG A 33 3.67 8.53 -15.97
CA ARG A 33 4.45 9.07 -17.10
C ARG A 33 4.19 8.34 -18.41
N GLY A 34 3.90 7.05 -18.34
CA GLY A 34 3.72 6.19 -19.51
C GLY A 34 2.33 6.23 -20.14
N ASN A 35 1.37 6.87 -19.48
CA ASN A 35 -0.01 6.97 -19.97
C ASN A 35 -0.62 8.32 -19.56
N PRO A 36 -0.36 9.38 -20.36
CA PRO A 36 -0.87 10.72 -20.05
C PRO A 36 -2.39 10.82 -19.99
N GLU A 37 -3.10 10.10 -20.85
CA GLU A 37 -4.56 10.10 -20.87
C GLU A 37 -5.15 9.55 -19.58
N LEU A 38 -4.65 8.40 -19.12
CA LEU A 38 -5.07 7.80 -17.85
C LEU A 38 -4.71 8.69 -16.66
N THR A 39 -3.53 9.32 -16.71
CA THR A 39 -3.07 10.21 -15.65
C THR A 39 -3.96 11.45 -15.53
N GLU A 40 -4.39 12.01 -16.66
CA GLU A 40 -5.34 13.13 -16.66
C GLU A 40 -6.69 12.71 -16.07
N PHE A 41 -7.18 11.52 -16.45
CA PHE A 41 -8.47 11.01 -16.00
C PHE A 41 -8.49 10.69 -14.48
N LEU A 42 -7.47 9.99 -13.99
CA LEU A 42 -7.41 9.56 -12.58
C LEU A 42 -6.75 10.58 -11.64
N GLY A 43 -5.98 11.50 -12.18
CA GLY A 43 -5.21 12.46 -11.40
C GLY A 43 -3.76 12.03 -11.16
N ARG A 44 -2.86 12.98 -11.34
CA ARG A 44 -1.40 12.73 -11.21
C ARG A 44 -1.02 12.19 -9.83
N GLU A 45 -1.58 12.74 -8.78
CA GLU A 45 -1.25 12.34 -7.41
C GLU A 45 -1.59 10.86 -7.17
N CYS A 46 -2.74 10.41 -7.66
CA CYS A 46 -3.17 9.02 -7.59
C CYS A 46 -2.17 8.10 -8.32
N MET A 47 -1.77 8.47 -9.53
CA MET A 47 -0.86 7.66 -10.34
C MET A 47 0.54 7.54 -9.73
N THR A 48 0.99 8.53 -8.99
CA THR A 48 2.32 8.49 -8.35
C THR A 48 2.41 7.55 -7.14
N VAL A 49 1.28 7.09 -6.62
CA VAL A 49 1.23 6.13 -5.51
C VAL A 49 0.70 4.76 -5.91
N ASP A 50 0.39 4.57 -7.19
CA ASP A 50 0.07 3.25 -7.74
C ASP A 50 1.37 2.53 -8.13
N VAL A 51 1.91 1.77 -7.19
CA VAL A 51 3.24 1.17 -7.24
C VAL A 51 3.20 -0.27 -6.81
N ASN A 52 4.24 -1.02 -7.16
CA ASN A 52 4.35 -2.44 -6.84
C ASN A 52 5.04 -2.66 -5.49
N SER A 53 5.04 -3.90 -5.03
CA SER A 53 5.82 -4.33 -3.87
C SER A 53 7.29 -4.01 -4.06
N SER A 54 7.91 -3.49 -3.04
CA SER A 54 9.34 -3.21 -3.01
C SER A 54 9.82 -3.20 -1.57
N LYS A 55 11.13 -3.22 -1.38
CA LYS A 55 11.68 -3.25 -0.01
C LYS A 55 11.13 -2.13 0.89
N PRO A 56 11.01 -0.85 0.45
CA PRO A 56 10.44 0.20 1.29
C PRO A 56 8.92 0.10 1.50
N LEU A 57 8.21 -0.61 0.63
CA LEU A 57 6.75 -0.69 0.64
C LEU A 57 6.21 -2.02 1.15
N ASP A 58 7.11 -2.96 1.47
CA ASP A 58 6.73 -4.29 1.93
C ASP A 58 6.06 -5.14 0.84
N ASN A 59 5.58 -6.32 1.20
CA ASN A 59 4.88 -7.24 0.32
C ASN A 59 3.65 -7.81 1.03
N LEU A 60 2.47 -7.58 0.47
CA LEU A 60 1.22 -8.03 1.07
C LEU A 60 1.15 -9.55 1.21
N CYS A 61 1.79 -10.32 0.32
CA CYS A 61 1.82 -11.78 0.40
C CYS A 61 2.67 -12.30 1.57
N HIS A 62 3.61 -11.49 2.05
CA HIS A 62 4.48 -11.83 3.19
C HIS A 62 4.89 -10.54 3.93
N PRO A 63 3.97 -9.92 4.68
CA PRO A 63 4.25 -8.65 5.36
C PRO A 63 5.32 -8.81 6.44
N VAL A 64 6.33 -7.96 6.41
CA VAL A 64 7.44 -7.95 7.38
C VAL A 64 7.81 -6.55 7.89
N SER A 65 7.31 -5.50 7.26
CA SER A 65 7.63 -4.11 7.61
C SER A 65 6.39 -3.24 7.69
N VAL A 66 6.20 -2.28 6.79
CA VAL A 66 5.13 -1.26 6.93
C VAL A 66 3.72 -1.86 6.85
N ILE A 67 3.49 -2.90 6.04
CA ILE A 67 2.19 -3.57 6.00
C ILE A 67 1.98 -4.35 7.30
N LYS A 68 3.00 -5.04 7.78
CA LYS A 68 2.95 -5.75 9.06
C LYS A 68 2.66 -4.81 10.22
N GLU A 69 3.31 -3.66 10.26
CA GLU A 69 3.07 -2.64 11.28
C GLU A 69 1.62 -2.14 11.22
N ALA A 70 1.10 -1.87 10.03
CA ALA A 70 -0.29 -1.45 9.83
C ALA A 70 -1.28 -2.53 10.29
N GLU A 71 -1.03 -3.80 10.00
CA GLU A 71 -1.85 -4.92 10.49
C GLU A 71 -1.84 -4.99 12.02
N GLN A 72 -0.70 -4.78 12.67
CA GLN A 72 -0.60 -4.78 14.13
C GLN A 72 -1.39 -3.63 14.76
N ILE A 73 -1.30 -2.43 14.18
CA ILE A 73 -2.08 -1.26 14.63
C ILE A 73 -3.59 -1.54 14.48
N ALA A 74 -4.00 -2.12 13.36
CA ALA A 74 -5.39 -2.51 13.15
C ALA A 74 -5.85 -3.57 14.16
N ALA A 75 -5.03 -4.57 14.43
CA ALA A 75 -5.35 -5.60 15.43
C ALA A 75 -5.60 -4.98 16.82
N GLU A 76 -4.74 -4.05 17.25
CA GLU A 76 -4.93 -3.34 18.52
C GLU A 76 -6.23 -2.53 18.54
N ALA A 77 -6.52 -1.79 17.44
CA ALA A 77 -7.72 -0.97 17.33
C ALA A 77 -9.01 -1.79 17.49
N PHE A 78 -9.02 -3.02 16.99
CA PHE A 78 -10.17 -3.91 17.06
C PHE A 78 -10.12 -4.90 18.24
N GLY A 79 -9.10 -4.83 19.08
CA GLY A 79 -8.92 -5.75 20.20
C GLY A 79 -8.69 -7.20 19.76
N ALA A 80 -8.13 -7.39 18.58
CA ALA A 80 -7.86 -8.70 17.99
C ALA A 80 -6.40 -9.11 18.21
N LYS A 81 -6.15 -10.42 18.23
CA LYS A 81 -4.79 -10.95 18.31
C LYS A 81 -3.99 -10.68 17.02
N ASN A 82 -4.65 -10.79 15.87
CA ASN A 82 -4.06 -10.56 14.57
C ASN A 82 -5.06 -9.85 13.65
N ALA A 83 -4.55 -9.12 12.67
CA ALA A 83 -5.31 -8.59 11.54
C ALA A 83 -4.56 -8.92 10.26
N PHE A 84 -5.31 -9.19 9.20
CA PHE A 84 -4.77 -9.52 7.89
C PHE A 84 -5.46 -8.65 6.83
N PHE A 85 -4.68 -7.94 6.04
CA PHE A 85 -5.22 -7.15 4.94
C PHE A 85 -5.44 -8.05 3.72
N ILE A 86 -6.67 -8.11 3.25
CA ILE A 86 -7.08 -8.97 2.14
C ILE A 86 -7.45 -8.11 0.93
N VAL A 87 -7.00 -8.53 -0.25
CA VAL A 87 -7.37 -7.92 -1.53
C VAL A 87 -8.54 -8.69 -2.16
N ASN A 88 -9.15 -8.13 -3.20
CA ASN A 88 -10.32 -8.67 -3.91
C ASN A 88 -11.64 -8.62 -3.12
N GLY A 89 -11.74 -7.64 -2.22
CA GLY A 89 -13.00 -7.29 -1.56
C GLY A 89 -13.36 -8.15 -0.36
N THR A 90 -14.42 -7.77 0.31
CA THR A 90 -14.93 -8.44 1.51
C THR A 90 -15.28 -9.91 1.26
N THR A 91 -15.78 -10.23 0.07
CA THR A 91 -16.09 -11.63 -0.29
C THR A 91 -14.87 -12.53 -0.18
N ALA A 92 -13.72 -12.07 -0.68
CA ALA A 92 -12.47 -12.84 -0.54
C ALA A 92 -12.06 -13.02 0.93
N ALA A 93 -12.23 -12.00 1.75
CA ALA A 93 -11.96 -12.07 3.18
C ALA A 93 -12.87 -13.07 3.89
N VAL A 94 -14.16 -13.05 3.60
CA VAL A 94 -15.13 -14.01 4.16
C VAL A 94 -14.82 -15.44 3.73
N GLN A 95 -14.45 -15.65 2.46
CA GLN A 95 -14.08 -16.97 1.97
C GLN A 95 -12.79 -17.50 2.60
N ALA A 96 -11.88 -16.61 3.03
CA ALA A 96 -10.63 -17.01 3.70
C ALA A 96 -10.83 -17.38 5.17
N MET A 97 -11.95 -17.03 5.78
CA MET A 97 -12.29 -17.38 7.15
C MET A 97 -12.68 -18.86 7.26
#